data_44397c8f8282540b9d82a0b329043ee9
#
_entry.id   44397c8f8282540b9d82a0b329043ee9
#
_cell.length_a   1.000
_cell.length_b   1.000
_cell.length_c   1.000
_cell.angle_alpha   90.00
_cell.angle_beta   90.00
_cell.angle_gamma   90.00
#
_symmetry.space_group_name_H-M   'P 1'
#
loop_
_entity.id
_entity.type
_entity.pdbx_description
1 polymer ?
#
loop_
_entity_poly.entity_id
_entity_poly.type
_entity_poly.pdbx_seq_one_letter_code
_entity_poly.pdbx_strand_id
1 'polypeptide(L)'
;MIYIGNHVSSSKGYEAMGKQEVALGGDTFAFFTRNPRGGSAKEIKDEDVQRLLTLMKDHSFGPLVAHAPYTMNVCAAKEDIRKFSVEMLKDDIRRMEYLPGAFYNFHPGSHVGQGSEAGIELIAAALNECISSTQSVTILLETMAGKGSEVGRSFEELKEIMDRVSCKEKLGVCFDTCHVWDGGYDIVNHLDEVLSEFDRLIGLDKLCAVHLNDSMNDCGAHKDRHQKLGLGKIGEEALKRVVTHPALQGRPFILETPNEDDGYAREIAMVRKWQEQ
;
A
#
# COMPACT_ATOMS: atom_id res chain seq x y z
N MET A 1 -6.85 14.27 11.23
CA MET A 1 -5.66 13.59 11.79
C MET A 1 -5.48 12.29 11.02
N ILE A 2 -4.27 11.92 10.64
CA ILE A 2 -3.92 10.64 10.00
C ILE A 2 -3.43 9.64 11.05
N TYR A 3 -3.38 8.36 10.67
CA TYR A 3 -2.58 7.34 11.36
C TYR A 3 -1.21 7.25 10.68
N ILE A 4 -0.14 7.04 11.43
CA ILE A 4 1.22 6.96 10.89
C ILE A 4 1.98 5.78 11.47
N GLY A 5 2.67 5.05 10.64
CA GLY A 5 3.54 3.95 11.02
C GLY A 5 4.47 3.53 9.89
N ASN A 6 5.17 2.43 10.08
CA ASN A 6 6.13 1.92 9.11
C ASN A 6 5.87 0.44 8.78
N HIS A 7 6.70 -0.11 7.90
CA HIS A 7 6.64 -1.52 7.54
C HIS A 7 7.39 -2.36 8.59
N VAL A 8 6.67 -3.21 9.36
CA VAL A 8 7.24 -4.01 10.44
C VAL A 8 7.36 -5.49 10.06
N SER A 9 8.30 -6.18 10.71
CA SER A 9 8.54 -7.60 10.45
C SER A 9 7.55 -8.50 11.20
N SER A 10 6.81 -9.35 10.47
CA SER A 10 5.92 -10.36 11.05
C SER A 10 6.65 -11.59 11.64
N SER A 11 7.99 -11.59 11.63
CA SER A 11 8.79 -12.75 12.05
C SER A 11 8.59 -13.17 13.49
N LYS A 12 8.28 -12.23 14.40
CA LYS A 12 8.08 -12.45 15.83
C LYS A 12 6.61 -12.62 16.24
N GLY A 13 5.67 -12.55 15.29
CA GLY A 13 4.23 -12.67 15.52
C GLY A 13 3.48 -11.34 15.54
N TYR A 14 2.16 -11.43 15.68
CA TYR A 14 1.24 -10.30 15.52
C TYR A 14 1.34 -9.30 16.68
N GLU A 15 1.29 -9.76 17.92
CA GLU A 15 1.44 -8.91 19.11
C GLU A 15 2.78 -8.16 19.09
N ALA A 16 3.85 -8.82 18.64
CA ALA A 16 5.19 -8.23 18.59
C ALA A 16 5.27 -7.09 17.59
N MET A 17 4.55 -7.18 16.44
CA MET A 17 4.45 -6.07 15.49
C MET A 17 3.80 -4.84 16.13
N GLY A 18 2.66 -5.02 16.81
CA GLY A 18 1.99 -3.91 17.49
C GLY A 18 2.84 -3.28 18.59
N LYS A 19 3.53 -4.10 19.41
CA LYS A 19 4.44 -3.58 20.43
C LYS A 19 5.62 -2.81 19.86
N GLN A 20 6.18 -3.26 18.74
CA GLN A 20 7.26 -2.54 18.06
C GLN A 20 6.75 -1.18 17.59
N GLU A 21 5.59 -1.14 16.95
CA GLU A 21 5.03 0.11 16.42
C GLU A 21 4.69 1.12 17.52
N VAL A 22 4.09 0.67 18.63
CA VAL A 22 3.88 1.52 19.82
C VAL A 22 5.19 2.11 20.34
N ALA A 23 6.26 1.32 20.39
CA ALA A 23 7.57 1.78 20.84
C ALA A 23 8.20 2.82 19.90
N LEU A 24 7.87 2.79 18.59
CA LEU A 24 8.30 3.77 17.61
C LEU A 24 7.42 5.04 17.60
N GLY A 25 6.28 5.03 18.29
CA GLY A 25 5.34 6.16 18.35
C GLY A 25 4.28 6.14 17.26
N GLY A 26 4.15 5.03 16.53
CA GLY A 26 3.12 4.85 15.50
C GLY A 26 1.78 4.35 16.05
N ASP A 27 0.74 4.46 15.24
CA ASP A 27 -0.62 4.02 15.51
C ASP A 27 -1.28 3.31 14.31
N THR A 28 -0.49 2.85 13.38
CA THR A 28 -0.78 1.91 12.30
C THR A 28 0.53 1.26 11.86
N PHE A 29 0.47 0.23 11.03
CA PHE A 29 1.67 -0.32 10.39
C PHE A 29 1.32 -1.15 9.16
N ALA A 30 2.33 -1.37 8.29
CA ALA A 30 2.26 -2.41 7.28
C ALA A 30 3.12 -3.63 7.65
N PHE A 31 2.79 -4.77 7.07
CA PHE A 31 3.55 -6.01 7.23
C PHE A 31 3.34 -6.94 6.04
N PHE A 32 4.33 -7.78 5.74
CA PHE A 32 4.15 -8.83 4.75
C PHE A 32 3.37 -10.01 5.32
N THR A 33 2.33 -10.46 4.60
CA THR A 33 1.53 -11.64 4.97
C THR A 33 2.33 -12.93 5.00
N ARG A 34 3.45 -12.96 4.25
CA ARG A 34 4.36 -14.09 4.07
C ARG A 34 5.78 -13.59 3.80
N ASN A 35 6.73 -14.52 3.63
CA ASN A 35 8.08 -14.16 3.23
C ASN A 35 8.05 -13.29 1.95
N PRO A 36 8.52 -12.02 1.99
CA PRO A 36 8.43 -11.10 0.85
C PRO A 36 9.23 -11.54 -0.38
N ARG A 37 10.20 -12.45 -0.21
CA ARG A 37 11.03 -13.01 -1.29
C ARG A 37 10.70 -14.47 -1.63
N GLY A 38 9.58 -14.99 -1.10
CA GLY A 38 9.15 -16.36 -1.30
C GLY A 38 7.68 -16.54 -1.00
N GLY A 39 7.14 -17.74 -1.23
CA GLY A 39 5.70 -18.02 -1.06
C GLY A 39 5.31 -18.57 0.30
N SER A 40 6.26 -18.86 1.21
CA SER A 40 5.95 -19.48 2.49
C SER A 40 5.33 -18.50 3.48
N ALA A 41 4.24 -18.92 4.13
CA ALA A 41 3.56 -18.19 5.20
C ALA A 41 3.61 -19.03 6.50
N LYS A 42 3.76 -18.34 7.62
CA LYS A 42 3.65 -18.99 8.94
C LYS A 42 2.20 -19.25 9.30
N GLU A 43 1.96 -20.24 10.12
CA GLU A 43 0.66 -20.45 10.76
C GLU A 43 0.26 -19.23 11.59
N ILE A 44 -1.00 -18.81 11.48
CA ILE A 44 -1.57 -17.75 12.31
C ILE A 44 -2.08 -18.39 13.58
N LYS A 45 -1.70 -17.83 14.71
CA LYS A 45 -2.17 -18.23 16.04
C LYS A 45 -3.24 -17.26 16.52
N ASP A 46 -4.45 -17.73 16.71
CA ASP A 46 -5.58 -16.90 17.14
C ASP A 46 -5.26 -16.07 18.38
N GLU A 47 -4.65 -16.67 19.39
CA GLU A 47 -4.28 -15.97 20.62
C GLU A 47 -3.33 -14.79 20.38
N ASP A 48 -2.39 -14.93 19.45
CA ASP A 48 -1.44 -13.88 19.12
C ASP A 48 -2.13 -12.71 18.40
N VAL A 49 -3.06 -13.02 17.48
CA VAL A 49 -3.90 -12.04 16.83
C VAL A 49 -4.79 -11.31 17.84
N GLN A 50 -5.44 -12.04 18.77
CA GLN A 50 -6.29 -11.42 19.79
C GLN A 50 -5.51 -10.45 20.69
N ARG A 51 -4.25 -10.78 21.02
CA ARG A 51 -3.38 -9.86 21.76
C ARG A 51 -3.05 -8.61 20.95
N LEU A 52 -2.80 -8.73 19.64
CA LEU A 52 -2.64 -7.57 18.77
C LEU A 52 -3.91 -6.71 18.74
N LEU A 53 -5.08 -7.32 18.52
CA LEU A 53 -6.36 -6.58 18.46
C LEU A 53 -6.65 -5.84 19.78
N THR A 54 -6.32 -6.43 20.92
CA THR A 54 -6.42 -5.77 22.22
C THR A 54 -5.49 -4.57 22.30
N LEU A 55 -4.23 -4.75 21.93
CA LEU A 55 -3.24 -3.66 21.91
C LEU A 55 -3.67 -2.52 20.97
N MET A 56 -4.16 -2.84 19.79
CA MET A 56 -4.66 -1.84 18.83
C MET A 56 -5.80 -1.01 19.44
N LYS A 57 -6.72 -1.65 20.15
CA LYS A 57 -7.81 -0.95 20.84
C LYS A 57 -7.28 -0.03 21.95
N ASP A 58 -6.35 -0.54 22.78
CA ASP A 58 -5.80 0.21 23.91
C ASP A 58 -4.98 1.43 23.49
N HIS A 59 -4.37 1.38 22.30
CA HIS A 59 -3.55 2.45 21.73
C HIS A 59 -4.24 3.21 20.60
N SER A 60 -5.54 2.99 20.35
CA SER A 60 -6.32 3.70 19.30
C SER A 60 -5.71 3.58 17.91
N PHE A 61 -5.24 2.41 17.54
CA PHE A 61 -4.68 2.16 16.21
C PHE A 61 -5.72 2.36 15.10
N GLY A 62 -5.26 2.90 13.98
CA GLY A 62 -5.97 2.90 12.71
C GLY A 62 -5.94 1.54 11.99
N PRO A 63 -6.52 1.49 10.78
CA PRO A 63 -6.47 0.29 9.95
C PRO A 63 -5.03 -0.12 9.66
N LEU A 64 -4.76 -1.43 9.69
CA LEU A 64 -3.48 -2.00 9.29
C LEU A 64 -3.45 -2.22 7.77
N VAL A 65 -2.25 -2.22 7.20
CA VAL A 65 -2.02 -2.48 5.77
C VAL A 65 -1.14 -3.72 5.62
N ALA A 66 -1.73 -4.86 5.27
CA ALA A 66 -0.92 -6.01 4.88
C ALA A 66 -0.41 -5.84 3.45
N HIS A 67 0.81 -6.24 3.18
CA HIS A 67 1.42 -6.13 1.86
C HIS A 67 1.69 -7.51 1.24
N ALA A 68 1.40 -7.64 -0.04
CA ALA A 68 1.73 -8.82 -0.82
C ALA A 68 3.25 -9.00 -0.96
N PRO A 69 3.75 -10.23 -1.09
CA PRO A 69 5.17 -10.44 -1.37
C PRO A 69 5.57 -9.91 -2.74
N TYR A 70 6.79 -9.41 -2.88
CA TYR A 70 7.34 -8.89 -4.15
C TYR A 70 7.37 -9.91 -5.29
N THR A 71 7.29 -11.21 -4.96
CA THR A 71 7.27 -12.29 -5.94
C THR A 71 5.91 -12.50 -6.60
N MET A 72 4.86 -11.85 -6.10
CA MET A 72 3.51 -11.97 -6.66
C MET A 72 3.39 -11.12 -7.93
N ASN A 73 2.98 -11.76 -9.04
CA ASN A 73 2.68 -11.08 -10.29
C ASN A 73 1.52 -11.79 -11.01
N VAL A 74 0.30 -11.32 -10.76
CA VAL A 74 -0.93 -11.92 -11.30
C VAL A 74 -1.11 -11.69 -12.80
N CYS A 75 -0.31 -10.82 -13.42
CA CYS A 75 -0.32 -10.58 -14.86
C CYS A 75 0.98 -11.01 -15.57
N ALA A 76 1.79 -11.86 -14.94
CA ALA A 76 3.02 -12.39 -15.55
C ALA A 76 2.74 -13.07 -16.89
N ALA A 77 3.70 -13.01 -17.84
CA ALA A 77 3.59 -13.66 -19.13
C ALA A 77 3.52 -15.20 -19.01
N LYS A 78 4.20 -15.77 -18.00
CA LYS A 78 4.19 -17.21 -17.75
C LYS A 78 2.97 -17.62 -16.91
N GLU A 79 2.22 -18.59 -17.42
CA GLU A 79 0.98 -19.06 -16.79
C GLU A 79 1.21 -19.69 -15.41
N ASP A 80 2.28 -20.42 -15.21
CA ASP A 80 2.64 -21.03 -13.93
C ASP A 80 2.88 -19.99 -12.84
N ILE A 81 3.53 -18.85 -13.18
CA ILE A 81 3.72 -17.71 -12.27
C ILE A 81 2.39 -17.07 -11.95
N ARG A 82 1.49 -16.89 -12.94
CA ARG A 82 0.15 -16.32 -12.69
C ARG A 82 -0.66 -17.21 -11.74
N LYS A 83 -0.74 -18.51 -12.03
CA LYS A 83 -1.46 -19.48 -11.18
C LYS A 83 -0.94 -19.45 -9.75
N PHE A 84 0.36 -19.49 -9.58
CA PHE A 84 0.98 -19.40 -8.26
C PHE A 84 0.63 -18.08 -7.55
N SER A 85 0.63 -16.96 -8.27
CA SER A 85 0.28 -15.64 -7.73
C SER A 85 -1.20 -15.55 -7.32
N VAL A 86 -2.11 -16.14 -8.11
CA VAL A 86 -3.54 -16.20 -7.79
C VAL A 86 -3.79 -17.03 -6.53
N GLU A 87 -3.13 -18.18 -6.40
CA GLU A 87 -3.24 -19.00 -5.18
C GLU A 87 -2.67 -18.29 -3.94
N MET A 88 -1.57 -17.55 -4.09
CA MET A 88 -1.07 -16.68 -3.00
C MET A 88 -2.07 -15.60 -2.63
N LEU A 89 -2.66 -14.92 -3.60
CA LEU A 89 -3.65 -13.86 -3.36
C LEU A 89 -4.88 -14.41 -2.61
N LYS A 90 -5.41 -15.56 -3.02
CA LYS A 90 -6.51 -16.25 -2.32
C LYS A 90 -6.16 -16.60 -0.88
N ASP A 91 -4.96 -17.15 -0.67
CA ASP A 91 -4.50 -17.50 0.68
C ASP A 91 -4.32 -16.27 1.54
N ASP A 92 -3.74 -15.18 0.99
CA ASP A 92 -3.55 -13.94 1.73
C ASP A 92 -4.87 -13.28 2.10
N ILE A 93 -5.85 -13.20 1.19
CA ILE A 93 -7.19 -12.69 1.49
C ILE A 93 -7.80 -13.47 2.67
N ARG A 94 -7.74 -14.82 2.62
CA ARG A 94 -8.23 -15.68 3.72
C ARG A 94 -7.50 -15.42 5.04
N ARG A 95 -6.20 -15.20 4.98
CA ARG A 95 -5.37 -14.88 6.16
C ARG A 95 -5.72 -13.52 6.76
N MET A 96 -6.10 -12.57 5.93
CA MET A 96 -6.50 -11.24 6.39
C MET A 96 -7.85 -11.20 7.09
N GLU A 97 -8.70 -12.23 6.94
CA GLU A 97 -9.95 -12.33 7.72
C GLU A 97 -9.71 -12.44 9.25
N TYR A 98 -8.50 -12.78 9.68
CA TYR A 98 -8.08 -12.69 11.09
C TYR A 98 -7.92 -11.25 11.60
N LEU A 99 -7.81 -10.25 10.71
CA LEU A 99 -7.64 -8.83 11.03
C LEU A 99 -8.77 -7.99 10.41
N PRO A 100 -10.00 -8.06 10.98
CA PRO A 100 -11.15 -7.35 10.41
C PRO A 100 -10.89 -5.85 10.28
N GLY A 101 -11.21 -5.28 9.12
CA GLY A 101 -11.02 -3.85 8.82
C GLY A 101 -9.60 -3.48 8.38
N ALA A 102 -8.68 -4.43 8.30
CA ALA A 102 -7.38 -4.21 7.67
C ALA A 102 -7.50 -4.17 6.14
N PHE A 103 -6.51 -3.55 5.52
CA PHE A 103 -6.33 -3.51 4.07
C PHE A 103 -5.31 -4.57 3.62
N TYR A 104 -5.47 -5.07 2.41
CA TYR A 104 -4.46 -5.89 1.74
C TYR A 104 -4.00 -5.18 0.48
N ASN A 105 -2.78 -4.68 0.49
CA ASN A 105 -2.15 -3.95 -0.60
C ASN A 105 -1.28 -4.84 -1.47
N PHE A 106 -1.31 -4.64 -2.78
CA PHE A 106 -0.40 -5.33 -3.69
C PHE A 106 -0.07 -4.47 -4.91
N HIS A 107 1.13 -4.66 -5.45
CA HIS A 107 1.51 -4.13 -6.76
C HIS A 107 0.68 -4.86 -7.83
N PRO A 108 -0.05 -4.15 -8.70
CA PRO A 108 -0.88 -4.80 -9.74
C PRO A 108 -0.11 -5.81 -10.59
N GLY A 109 1.17 -5.55 -10.82
CA GLY A 109 2.09 -6.48 -11.47
C GLY A 109 2.78 -5.90 -12.70
N SER A 110 3.47 -6.77 -13.42
CA SER A 110 4.20 -6.42 -14.65
C SER A 110 3.77 -7.33 -15.79
N HIS A 111 3.36 -6.74 -16.92
CA HIS A 111 2.85 -7.48 -18.08
C HIS A 111 3.93 -8.19 -18.91
N VAL A 112 5.20 -7.90 -18.65
CA VAL A 112 6.37 -8.60 -19.24
C VAL A 112 6.25 -8.78 -20.77
N GLY A 113 6.05 -7.65 -21.49
CA GLY A 113 5.98 -7.64 -22.95
C GLY A 113 4.63 -7.99 -23.59
N GLN A 114 3.61 -8.36 -22.80
CA GLN A 114 2.25 -8.68 -23.34
C GLN A 114 1.44 -7.44 -23.70
N GLY A 115 1.85 -6.24 -23.21
CA GLY A 115 1.10 -4.99 -23.31
C GLY A 115 0.24 -4.72 -22.09
N SER A 116 -0.01 -3.43 -21.78
CA SER A 116 -0.75 -3.02 -20.58
C SER A 116 -2.21 -3.51 -20.60
N GLU A 117 -2.87 -3.50 -21.76
CA GLU A 117 -4.24 -3.99 -21.91
C GLU A 117 -4.37 -5.47 -21.46
N ALA A 118 -3.48 -6.35 -21.96
CA ALA A 118 -3.45 -7.75 -21.54
C ALA A 118 -3.12 -7.88 -20.04
N GLY A 119 -2.24 -7.02 -19.52
CA GLY A 119 -1.93 -6.96 -18.08
C GLY A 119 -3.18 -6.60 -17.25
N ILE A 120 -3.91 -5.58 -17.64
CA ILE A 120 -5.14 -5.13 -16.99
C ILE A 120 -6.20 -6.24 -16.99
N GLU A 121 -6.41 -6.93 -18.14
CA GLU A 121 -7.33 -8.06 -18.22
C GLU A 121 -6.98 -9.18 -17.26
N LEU A 122 -5.70 -9.56 -17.20
CA LEU A 122 -5.21 -10.63 -16.32
C LEU A 122 -5.34 -10.27 -14.84
N ILE A 123 -5.05 -9.01 -14.47
CA ILE A 123 -5.21 -8.53 -13.09
C ILE A 123 -6.68 -8.56 -12.70
N ALA A 124 -7.57 -8.03 -13.54
CA ALA A 124 -9.01 -8.03 -13.28
C ALA A 124 -9.58 -9.45 -13.18
N ALA A 125 -9.12 -10.37 -14.04
CA ALA A 125 -9.52 -11.78 -13.98
C ALA A 125 -9.07 -12.43 -12.65
N ALA A 126 -7.82 -12.20 -12.22
CA ALA A 126 -7.31 -12.69 -10.94
C ALA A 126 -8.12 -12.15 -9.75
N LEU A 127 -8.44 -10.86 -9.76
CA LEU A 127 -9.26 -10.24 -8.71
C LEU A 127 -10.69 -10.80 -8.69
N ASN A 128 -11.32 -10.99 -9.86
CA ASN A 128 -12.64 -11.61 -9.96
C ASN A 128 -12.66 -13.07 -9.47
N GLU A 129 -11.56 -13.80 -9.60
CA GLU A 129 -11.41 -15.16 -9.08
C GLU A 129 -11.20 -15.20 -7.56
N CYS A 130 -10.55 -14.19 -7.00
CA CYS A 130 -10.11 -14.18 -5.60
C CYS A 130 -11.05 -13.44 -4.65
N ILE A 131 -11.75 -12.39 -5.14
CA ILE A 131 -12.54 -11.49 -4.30
C ILE A 131 -13.98 -12.01 -4.16
N SER A 132 -14.47 -12.00 -2.93
CA SER A 132 -15.86 -12.28 -2.58
C SER A 132 -16.54 -11.06 -1.98
N SER A 133 -17.83 -10.86 -2.30
CA SER A 133 -18.64 -9.81 -1.68
C SER A 133 -18.81 -9.97 -0.16
N THR A 134 -18.58 -11.18 0.36
CA THR A 134 -18.70 -11.50 1.80
C THR A 134 -17.41 -11.31 2.58
N GLN A 135 -16.26 -11.10 1.93
CA GLN A 135 -15.00 -10.87 2.64
C GLN A 135 -15.01 -9.57 3.45
N SER A 136 -14.31 -9.54 4.58
CA SER A 136 -14.16 -8.34 5.41
C SER A 136 -13.06 -7.40 4.91
N VAL A 137 -12.09 -7.95 4.20
CA VAL A 137 -10.88 -7.29 3.71
C VAL A 137 -11.16 -6.45 2.47
N THR A 138 -10.62 -5.22 2.45
CA THR A 138 -10.54 -4.39 1.23
C THR A 138 -9.17 -4.58 0.58
N ILE A 139 -9.17 -4.87 -0.72
CA ILE A 139 -7.97 -5.08 -1.52
C ILE A 139 -7.55 -3.74 -2.14
N LEU A 140 -6.30 -3.36 -1.95
CA LEU A 140 -5.76 -2.12 -2.49
C LEU A 140 -4.85 -2.41 -3.69
N LEU A 141 -5.12 -1.71 -4.78
CA LEU A 141 -4.20 -1.57 -5.90
C LEU A 141 -3.22 -0.44 -5.56
N GLU A 142 -1.95 -0.71 -5.57
CA GLU A 142 -0.96 0.33 -5.37
C GLU A 142 -0.73 1.14 -6.65
N THR A 143 -0.59 2.46 -6.52
CA THR A 143 -0.10 3.31 -7.61
C THR A 143 1.35 2.96 -7.92
N MET A 144 1.71 2.79 -9.21
CA MET A 144 3.03 2.33 -9.62
C MET A 144 3.84 3.41 -10.32
N ALA A 145 5.17 3.33 -10.22
CA ALA A 145 6.10 4.26 -10.87
C ALA A 145 6.16 4.09 -12.40
N GLY A 146 5.66 3.00 -12.94
CA GLY A 146 5.77 2.67 -14.38
C GLY A 146 7.13 2.16 -14.78
N LYS A 147 7.88 1.54 -13.86
CA LYS A 147 9.18 0.95 -14.12
C LYS A 147 9.05 -0.28 -15.02
N GLY A 148 9.71 -0.24 -16.16
CA GLY A 148 9.67 -1.34 -17.13
C GLY A 148 8.27 -1.59 -17.69
N SER A 149 7.65 -2.70 -17.31
CA SER A 149 6.32 -3.13 -17.77
C SER A 149 5.28 -3.20 -16.64
N GLU A 150 5.45 -2.40 -15.61
CA GLU A 150 4.47 -2.28 -14.52
C GLU A 150 3.12 -1.77 -15.03
N VAL A 151 2.04 -2.33 -14.47
CA VAL A 151 0.66 -1.93 -14.68
C VAL A 151 0.19 -1.18 -13.44
N GLY A 152 -0.68 -0.17 -13.62
CA GLY A 152 -1.13 0.71 -12.53
C GLY A 152 -0.29 1.98 -12.38
N ARG A 153 0.48 2.33 -13.42
CA ARG A 153 1.32 3.53 -13.49
C ARG A 153 0.55 4.82 -13.69
N SER A 154 -0.71 4.73 -14.09
CA SER A 154 -1.61 5.87 -14.20
C SER A 154 -2.95 5.57 -13.53
N PHE A 155 -3.67 6.62 -13.15
CA PHE A 155 -4.99 6.49 -12.55
C PHE A 155 -6.00 5.85 -13.51
N GLU A 156 -5.83 6.05 -14.82
CA GLU A 156 -6.63 5.39 -15.86
C GLU A 156 -6.44 3.87 -15.85
N GLU A 157 -5.19 3.38 -15.78
CA GLU A 157 -4.93 1.94 -15.71
C GLU A 157 -5.55 1.31 -14.45
N LEU A 158 -5.44 1.98 -13.28
CA LEU A 158 -6.09 1.54 -12.05
C LEU A 158 -7.61 1.51 -12.19
N LYS A 159 -8.19 2.58 -12.77
CA LYS A 159 -9.62 2.65 -13.04
C LYS A 159 -10.08 1.52 -13.95
N GLU A 160 -9.36 1.26 -15.02
CA GLU A 160 -9.71 0.19 -15.96
C GLU A 160 -9.68 -1.19 -15.28
N ILE A 161 -8.70 -1.47 -14.41
CA ILE A 161 -8.69 -2.69 -13.60
C ILE A 161 -9.96 -2.74 -12.73
N MET A 162 -10.23 -1.67 -11.97
CA MET A 162 -11.37 -1.62 -11.04
C MET A 162 -12.71 -1.75 -11.77
N ASP A 163 -12.84 -1.18 -12.96
CA ASP A 163 -14.08 -1.25 -13.76
C ASP A 163 -14.41 -2.65 -14.25
N ARG A 164 -13.39 -3.51 -14.43
CA ARG A 164 -13.52 -4.90 -14.88
C ARG A 164 -13.73 -5.90 -13.71
N VAL A 165 -13.69 -5.43 -12.47
CA VAL A 165 -13.91 -6.26 -11.28
C VAL A 165 -15.36 -6.16 -10.82
N SER A 166 -15.99 -7.32 -10.55
CA SER A 166 -17.40 -7.40 -10.18
C SER A 166 -17.67 -6.84 -8.78
N CYS A 167 -16.83 -7.15 -7.80
CA CYS A 167 -16.94 -6.69 -6.40
C CYS A 167 -16.15 -5.40 -6.16
N LYS A 168 -16.50 -4.33 -6.88
CA LYS A 168 -15.80 -3.02 -6.83
C LYS A 168 -15.79 -2.40 -5.43
N GLU A 169 -16.80 -2.69 -4.61
CA GLU A 169 -16.91 -2.21 -3.24
C GLU A 169 -15.78 -2.76 -2.33
N LYS A 170 -15.17 -3.88 -2.73
CA LYS A 170 -14.03 -4.50 -2.03
C LYS A 170 -12.67 -4.02 -2.53
N LEU A 171 -12.65 -3.07 -3.46
CA LEU A 171 -11.43 -2.48 -3.99
C LEU A 171 -11.22 -1.06 -3.49
N GLY A 172 -9.96 -0.73 -3.28
CA GLY A 172 -9.45 0.60 -3.05
C GLY A 172 -8.08 0.79 -3.68
N VAL A 173 -7.45 1.91 -3.39
CA VAL A 173 -6.12 2.27 -3.88
C VAL A 173 -5.22 2.64 -2.71
N CYS A 174 -3.98 2.19 -2.75
CA CYS A 174 -2.87 2.70 -1.96
C CYS A 174 -2.09 3.71 -2.80
N PHE A 175 -2.02 4.94 -2.32
CA PHE A 175 -1.33 6.04 -2.99
C PHE A 175 0.11 6.14 -2.47
N ASP A 176 1.09 5.67 -3.24
CA ASP A 176 2.51 5.84 -2.90
C ASP A 176 3.04 7.15 -3.46
N THR A 177 3.56 8.03 -2.60
CA THR A 177 4.05 9.36 -2.99
C THR A 177 5.27 9.31 -3.89
N CYS A 178 6.17 8.34 -3.69
CA CYS A 178 7.31 8.11 -4.56
C CYS A 178 6.87 7.59 -5.94
N HIS A 179 5.95 6.61 -5.94
CA HIS A 179 5.48 6.01 -7.20
C HIS A 179 4.72 7.00 -8.08
N VAL A 180 3.81 7.77 -7.53
CA VAL A 180 3.09 8.78 -8.34
C VAL A 180 4.02 9.86 -8.86
N TRP A 181 4.98 10.32 -8.04
CA TRP A 181 6.02 11.26 -8.46
C TRP A 181 6.89 10.69 -9.58
N ASP A 182 7.43 9.50 -9.40
CA ASP A 182 8.23 8.81 -10.41
C ASP A 182 7.38 8.46 -11.66
N GLY A 183 6.07 8.26 -11.49
CA GLY A 183 5.08 8.04 -12.56
C GLY A 183 4.74 9.30 -13.37
N GLY A 184 5.12 10.48 -12.89
CA GLY A 184 4.94 11.75 -13.61
C GLY A 184 3.86 12.67 -13.04
N TYR A 185 3.23 12.32 -11.92
CA TYR A 185 2.28 13.21 -11.22
C TYR A 185 3.05 14.17 -10.30
N ASP A 186 3.03 15.46 -10.63
CA ASP A 186 3.77 16.50 -9.88
C ASP A 186 3.05 16.87 -8.58
N ILE A 187 3.20 16.05 -7.56
CA ILE A 187 2.67 16.30 -6.22
C ILE A 187 3.42 17.40 -5.46
N VAL A 188 4.54 17.89 -6.01
CA VAL A 188 5.31 18.99 -5.43
C VAL A 188 4.67 20.34 -5.74
N ASN A 189 4.25 20.57 -6.97
CA ASN A 189 3.71 21.85 -7.38
C ASN A 189 2.19 21.83 -7.60
N HIS A 190 1.59 20.64 -7.82
CA HIS A 190 0.22 20.46 -8.31
C HIS A 190 -0.55 19.38 -7.53
N LEU A 191 -0.34 19.29 -6.20
CA LEU A 191 -1.01 18.24 -5.38
C LEU A 191 -2.53 18.27 -5.50
N ASP A 192 -3.15 19.46 -5.46
CA ASP A 192 -4.60 19.60 -5.55
C ASP A 192 -5.15 19.12 -6.90
N GLU A 193 -4.44 19.40 -8.00
CA GLU A 193 -4.80 18.97 -9.35
C GLU A 193 -4.65 17.45 -9.48
N VAL A 194 -3.58 16.87 -8.93
CA VAL A 194 -3.35 15.41 -8.91
C VAL A 194 -4.46 14.70 -8.12
N LEU A 195 -4.82 15.20 -6.94
CA LEU A 195 -5.91 14.63 -6.15
C LEU A 195 -7.28 14.84 -6.80
N SER A 196 -7.50 15.97 -7.49
CA SER A 196 -8.72 16.22 -8.26
C SER A 196 -8.85 15.28 -9.47
N GLU A 197 -7.73 14.97 -10.14
CA GLU A 197 -7.71 13.99 -11.21
C GLU A 197 -8.01 12.59 -10.71
N PHE A 198 -7.41 12.21 -9.57
CA PHE A 198 -7.71 10.94 -8.89
C PHE A 198 -9.19 10.84 -8.53
N ASP A 199 -9.76 11.89 -7.94
CA ASP A 199 -11.18 11.94 -7.57
C ASP A 199 -12.10 11.79 -8.78
N ARG A 200 -11.81 12.51 -9.85
CA ARG A 200 -12.58 12.45 -11.09
C ARG A 200 -12.57 11.07 -11.75
N LEU A 201 -11.45 10.36 -11.70
CA LEU A 201 -11.29 9.06 -12.36
C LEU A 201 -11.74 7.89 -11.47
N ILE A 202 -11.33 7.87 -10.23
CA ILE A 202 -11.48 6.73 -9.33
C ILE A 202 -12.44 7.03 -8.17
N GLY A 203 -12.37 8.25 -7.63
CA GLY A 203 -13.06 8.68 -6.41
C GLY A 203 -12.13 8.68 -5.19
N LEU A 204 -12.11 9.77 -4.42
CA LEU A 204 -11.31 9.89 -3.19
C LEU A 204 -11.76 8.93 -2.08
N ASP A 205 -12.99 8.42 -2.12
CA ASP A 205 -13.48 7.37 -1.23
C ASP A 205 -12.75 6.03 -1.44
N LYS A 206 -12.17 5.82 -2.60
CA LYS A 206 -11.34 4.65 -2.93
C LYS A 206 -9.87 4.78 -2.54
N LEU A 207 -9.39 5.98 -2.20
CA LEU A 207 -8.04 6.17 -1.67
C LEU A 207 -8.04 5.76 -0.19
N CYS A 208 -7.60 4.54 0.10
CA CYS A 208 -7.73 3.93 1.43
C CYS A 208 -6.48 4.04 2.29
N ALA A 209 -5.30 4.08 1.68
CA ALA A 209 -4.01 4.15 2.36
C ALA A 209 -3.02 5.01 1.58
N VAL A 210 -2.00 5.51 2.25
CA VAL A 210 -0.89 6.25 1.64
C VAL A 210 0.41 5.59 2.05
N HIS A 211 1.27 5.24 1.10
CA HIS A 211 2.69 5.03 1.35
C HIS A 211 3.40 6.38 1.26
N LEU A 212 3.97 6.81 2.38
CA LEU A 212 4.61 8.12 2.51
C LEU A 212 6.12 7.98 2.36
N ASN A 213 6.59 8.19 1.16
CA ASN A 213 8.00 8.04 0.78
C ASN A 213 8.47 9.27 0.02
N ASP A 214 9.72 9.70 0.25
CA ASP A 214 10.38 10.63 -0.65
C ASP A 214 11.02 9.85 -1.82
N SER A 215 11.39 10.51 -2.91
CA SER A 215 12.00 9.88 -4.06
C SER A 215 13.44 10.36 -4.28
N MET A 216 14.33 9.43 -4.65
CA MET A 216 15.69 9.76 -5.10
C MET A 216 15.72 10.38 -6.50
N ASN A 217 14.62 10.32 -7.26
CA ASN A 217 14.55 10.65 -8.68
C ASN A 217 13.73 11.91 -8.94
N ASP A 218 13.94 12.50 -10.12
CA ASP A 218 13.09 13.58 -10.61
C ASP A 218 11.72 13.05 -11.07
N CYS A 219 10.72 13.94 -11.15
CA CYS A 219 9.36 13.60 -11.57
C CYS A 219 9.36 12.93 -12.95
N GLY A 220 8.60 11.85 -13.08
CA GLY A 220 8.50 11.09 -14.33
C GLY A 220 9.72 10.24 -14.68
N ALA A 221 10.58 9.93 -13.71
CA ALA A 221 11.79 9.13 -13.94
C ALA A 221 11.52 7.62 -14.13
N HIS A 222 10.38 7.11 -13.72
CA HIS A 222 9.97 5.69 -13.79
C HIS A 222 11.00 4.74 -13.16
N LYS A 223 11.44 5.04 -11.91
CA LYS A 223 12.54 4.31 -11.26
C LYS A 223 12.15 3.54 -10.01
N ASP A 224 11.24 4.05 -9.21
CA ASP A 224 10.90 3.50 -7.91
C ASP A 224 12.14 3.35 -7.01
N ARG A 225 12.54 4.44 -6.39
CA ARG A 225 13.65 4.48 -5.42
C ARG A 225 13.29 5.41 -4.28
N HIS A 226 12.83 4.80 -3.18
CA HIS A 226 12.47 5.52 -1.97
C HIS A 226 13.67 6.22 -1.34
N GLN A 227 13.46 7.41 -0.81
CA GLN A 227 14.39 8.16 0.02
C GLN A 227 13.74 8.50 1.36
N LYS A 228 14.54 8.80 2.35
CA LYS A 228 14.10 9.31 3.66
C LYS A 228 13.36 10.63 3.47
N LEU A 229 12.33 10.86 4.31
CA LEU A 229 11.48 12.04 4.21
C LEU A 229 12.31 13.34 4.25
N GLY A 230 12.09 14.20 3.28
CA GLY A 230 12.76 15.48 3.14
C GLY A 230 14.19 15.44 2.59
N LEU A 231 14.72 14.23 2.27
CA LEU A 231 16.08 14.07 1.73
C LEU A 231 16.08 13.71 0.24
N GLY A 232 14.92 13.65 -0.38
CA GLY A 232 14.75 13.33 -1.79
C GLY A 232 14.32 14.52 -2.64
N LYS A 233 13.72 14.21 -3.79
CA LYS A 233 13.32 15.19 -4.81
C LYS A 233 11.89 15.72 -4.61
N ILE A 234 11.06 15.02 -3.84
CA ILE A 234 9.74 15.50 -3.42
C ILE A 234 9.93 16.56 -2.34
N GLY A 235 10.77 16.27 -1.33
CA GLY A 235 11.17 17.18 -0.29
C GLY A 235 10.14 17.36 0.83
N GLU A 236 10.61 17.87 1.97
CA GLU A 236 9.86 17.95 3.22
C GLU A 236 8.55 18.75 3.08
N GLU A 237 8.60 19.94 2.46
CA GLU A 237 7.44 20.82 2.35
C GLU A 237 6.31 20.24 1.52
N ALA A 238 6.63 19.47 0.46
CA ALA A 238 5.61 18.80 -0.35
C ALA A 238 5.00 17.62 0.41
N LEU A 239 5.82 16.80 1.06
CA LEU A 239 5.34 15.69 1.88
C LEU A 239 4.49 16.18 3.06
N LYS A 240 4.85 17.30 3.68
CA LYS A 240 4.05 17.96 4.70
C LYS A 240 2.67 18.36 4.15
N ARG A 241 2.59 18.93 2.94
CA ARG A 241 1.29 19.23 2.31
C ARG A 241 0.46 17.98 2.09
N VAL A 242 1.06 16.86 1.65
CA VAL A 242 0.38 15.57 1.53
C VAL A 242 -0.20 15.13 2.87
N VAL A 243 0.59 15.13 3.94
CA VAL A 243 0.20 14.70 5.29
C VAL A 243 -0.93 15.56 5.86
N THR A 244 -0.93 16.87 5.58
CA THR A 244 -1.91 17.83 6.13
C THR A 244 -3.10 18.05 5.21
N HIS A 245 -3.11 17.48 4.00
CA HIS A 245 -4.17 17.69 3.03
C HIS A 245 -5.53 17.19 3.55
N PRO A 246 -6.61 18.00 3.51
CA PRO A 246 -7.91 17.62 4.06
C PRO A 246 -8.50 16.33 3.47
N ALA A 247 -8.32 16.12 2.16
CA ALA A 247 -8.82 14.94 1.47
C ALA A 247 -8.13 13.63 1.88
N LEU A 248 -6.98 13.69 2.54
CA LEU A 248 -6.20 12.52 2.95
C LEU A 248 -6.32 12.21 4.45
N GLN A 249 -7.10 12.98 5.21
CA GLN A 249 -7.29 12.76 6.64
C GLN A 249 -8.04 11.46 6.93
N GLY A 250 -7.76 10.87 8.11
CA GLY A 250 -8.39 9.62 8.58
C GLY A 250 -7.82 8.34 7.97
N ARG A 251 -6.79 8.44 7.16
CA ARG A 251 -6.14 7.28 6.48
C ARG A 251 -4.88 6.83 7.19
N PRO A 252 -4.51 5.55 7.06
CA PRO A 252 -3.19 5.07 7.42
C PRO A 252 -2.14 5.56 6.42
N PHE A 253 -1.06 6.10 6.94
CA PHE A 253 0.15 6.49 6.23
C PHE A 253 1.28 5.56 6.66
N ILE A 254 1.93 4.92 5.71
CA ILE A 254 2.97 3.92 5.95
C ILE A 254 4.30 4.41 5.39
N LEU A 255 5.32 4.39 6.21
CA LEU A 255 6.70 4.68 5.82
C LEU A 255 7.37 3.41 5.29
N GLU A 256 7.92 3.50 4.09
CA GLU A 256 8.78 2.46 3.49
C GLU A 256 10.16 3.04 3.13
N THR A 257 10.51 4.10 3.80
CA THR A 257 11.78 4.81 3.64
C THR A 257 12.96 3.90 4.06
N PRO A 258 14.16 4.10 3.51
CA PRO A 258 15.33 3.26 3.82
C PRO A 258 15.90 3.58 5.20
N ASN A 259 15.16 3.21 6.24
CA ASN A 259 15.49 3.44 7.65
C ASN A 259 15.60 2.12 8.43
N GLU A 260 16.26 2.22 9.58
CA GLU A 260 16.14 1.29 10.71
C GLU A 260 15.18 1.89 11.76
N ASP A 261 14.85 1.16 12.82
CA ASP A 261 13.86 1.54 13.84
C ASP A 261 14.05 2.98 14.36
N ASP A 262 15.28 3.39 14.69
CA ASP A 262 15.57 4.77 15.15
C ASP A 262 15.25 5.84 14.09
N GLY A 263 15.40 5.49 12.82
CA GLY A 263 15.06 6.36 11.69
C GLY A 263 13.55 6.51 11.56
N TYR A 264 12.82 5.40 11.62
CA TYR A 264 11.36 5.39 11.60
C TYR A 264 10.78 6.18 12.77
N ALA A 265 11.27 5.99 13.99
CA ALA A 265 10.83 6.77 15.15
C ALA A 265 10.99 8.29 14.94
N ARG A 266 12.10 8.72 14.31
CA ARG A 266 12.31 10.15 13.97
C ARG A 266 11.34 10.64 12.90
N GLU A 267 11.09 9.87 11.86
CA GLU A 267 10.16 10.25 10.79
C GLU A 267 8.70 10.26 11.28
N ILE A 268 8.29 9.30 12.10
CA ILE A 268 6.97 9.30 12.75
C ILE A 268 6.80 10.56 13.60
N ALA A 269 7.79 10.89 14.44
CA ALA A 269 7.75 12.10 15.26
C ALA A 269 7.74 13.40 14.40
N MET A 270 8.43 13.40 13.26
CA MET A 270 8.41 14.52 12.31
C MET A 270 7.02 14.69 11.70
N VAL A 271 6.39 13.61 11.22
CA VAL A 271 5.03 13.63 10.65
C VAL A 271 4.00 14.10 11.68
N ARG A 272 4.11 13.66 12.95
CA ARG A 272 3.24 14.12 14.04
C ARG A 272 3.34 15.66 14.22
N LYS A 273 4.54 16.21 14.20
CA LYS A 273 4.74 17.67 14.28
C LYS A 273 4.13 18.43 13.11
N TRP A 274 4.14 17.86 11.90
CA TRP A 274 3.48 18.49 10.76
C TRP A 274 1.97 18.61 10.94
N GLN A 275 1.36 17.67 11.65
CA GLN A 275 -0.09 17.69 11.92
C GLN A 275 -0.50 18.68 13.02
N GLU A 276 0.42 19.12 13.88
CA GLU A 276 0.15 20.09 14.95
C GLU A 276 0.19 21.54 14.47
N GLN A 277 0.70 21.80 13.28
CA GLN A 277 0.85 23.15 12.69
C GLN A 277 -0.32 23.50 11.78
#